data_86ec7b3766cc2053e8da9318417029ef
#
_entry.id   86ec7b3766cc2053e8da9318417029ef
#
_cell.length_a   1.000
_cell.length_b   1.000
_cell.length_c   1.000
_cell.angle_alpha   90.00
_cell.angle_beta   90.00
_cell.angle_gamma   90.00
#
_symmetry.space_group_name_H-M   'P 1'
#
loop_
_entity.id
_entity.type
_entity.pdbx_description
1 polymer ?
#
loop_
_entity_poly.entity_id
_entity_poly.type
_entity_poly.pdbx_seq_one_letter_code
_entity_poly.pdbx_strand_id
1 'polypeptide(L)'
;KKYRKDYFSWTESEKLAFLSSKIKSKNNLIKNSSLKNKENKEVWSTFNVLVDQPKECLGAYVISMTSAASDILSVAYLQKEAKIKNKLRVVPLFETLDDLKNAKSIMNNLFSLPWYRKSINYKQEIMIGYSDSSKDAGKLSASWHQYKLQDEILKLAKKYKIEITFFHGRGGSAGRGGGPIQATLKSQPANSVNGKIRITDQGEVIQQKYGYEPLAKYNLCSYIGAVVQATLNPPPEPKIKWKQLIEKMSKISMKSYRGNINEKSDFIRYFRTVTPHKALGKLSIGSRPSKRKNVDNIQSLRAIPWVFAWTQIRLFLPAWLGTTEALNYASSKLFKKTLV
;
A
#
# COMPACT_ATOMS: atom_id res chain seq x y z
N LYS A 1 8.25 34.91 -4.14
CA LYS A 1 8.74 35.96 -3.20
C LYS A 1 7.90 36.10 -1.92
N LYS A 2 6.76 35.41 -1.77
CA LYS A 2 5.83 35.57 -0.64
C LYS A 2 6.16 34.69 0.57
N TYR A 3 7.01 33.65 0.39
CA TYR A 3 7.41 32.74 1.45
C TYR A 3 8.92 32.75 1.57
N ARG A 4 9.46 33.12 2.76
CA ARG A 4 10.90 33.26 3.00
C ARG A 4 11.67 31.94 3.13
N LYS A 5 10.96 30.80 3.27
CA LYS A 5 11.56 29.46 3.42
C LYS A 5 11.11 28.55 2.28
N ASP A 6 11.97 27.67 1.85
CA ASP A 6 11.61 26.60 0.91
C ASP A 6 10.59 25.67 1.53
N TYR A 7 9.55 25.27 0.77
CA TYR A 7 8.49 24.37 1.20
C TYR A 7 9.02 23.03 1.77
N PHE A 8 10.14 22.54 1.25
CA PHE A 8 10.74 21.30 1.74
C PHE A 8 11.30 21.41 3.16
N SER A 9 11.67 22.61 3.59
CA SER A 9 12.16 22.87 4.96
C SER A 9 11.06 23.09 5.99
N TRP A 10 9.78 23.09 5.57
CA TRP A 10 8.67 23.30 6.47
C TRP A 10 8.34 22.06 7.28
N THR A 11 7.89 22.26 8.51
CA THR A 11 7.29 21.22 9.34
C THR A 11 5.98 20.72 8.73
N GLU A 12 5.58 19.51 9.07
CA GLU A 12 4.31 18.95 8.59
C GLU A 12 3.12 19.83 8.96
N SER A 13 3.11 20.41 10.17
CA SER A 13 2.06 21.34 10.61
C SER A 13 1.97 22.59 9.74
N GLU A 14 3.11 23.18 9.36
CA GLU A 14 3.16 24.33 8.46
C GLU A 14 2.64 23.96 7.05
N LYS A 15 3.04 22.78 6.53
CA LYS A 15 2.54 22.26 5.25
C LYS A 15 1.03 22.07 5.26
N LEU A 16 0.48 21.44 6.30
CA LEU A 16 -0.96 21.21 6.44
C LEU A 16 -1.75 22.52 6.55
N ALA A 17 -1.26 23.49 7.32
CA ALA A 17 -1.90 24.81 7.46
C ALA A 17 -1.90 25.55 6.11
N PHE A 18 -0.77 25.56 5.42
CA PHE A 18 -0.65 26.18 4.10
C PHE A 18 -1.58 25.54 3.08
N LEU A 19 -1.51 24.21 2.90
CA LEU A 19 -2.34 23.50 1.92
C LEU A 19 -3.82 23.64 2.23
N SER A 20 -4.22 23.56 3.51
CA SER A 20 -5.59 23.78 3.94
C SER A 20 -6.11 25.18 3.58
N SER A 21 -5.28 26.22 3.79
CA SER A 21 -5.60 27.58 3.40
C SER A 21 -5.75 27.73 1.88
N LYS A 22 -4.83 27.12 1.10
CA LYS A 22 -4.83 27.24 -0.36
C LYS A 22 -5.92 26.43 -1.05
N ILE A 23 -6.26 25.26 -0.53
CA ILE A 23 -7.41 24.48 -1.04
C ILE A 23 -8.72 25.23 -0.88
N LYS A 24 -8.89 25.96 0.22
CA LYS A 24 -10.10 26.77 0.49
C LYS A 24 -10.12 28.11 -0.25
N SER A 25 -8.96 28.63 -0.65
CA SER A 25 -8.84 29.90 -1.36
C SER A 25 -9.40 29.81 -2.78
N LYS A 26 -10.05 30.87 -3.27
CA LYS A 26 -10.48 31.00 -4.66
C LYS A 26 -9.31 31.30 -5.61
N ASN A 27 -8.19 31.81 -5.10
CA ASN A 27 -7.05 32.21 -5.91
C ASN A 27 -6.20 31.02 -6.32
N ASN A 28 -5.86 30.93 -7.61
CA ASN A 28 -4.90 29.98 -8.15
C ASN A 28 -3.49 30.57 -8.09
N LEU A 29 -2.52 29.75 -7.68
CA LEU A 29 -1.12 30.15 -7.55
C LEU A 29 -0.22 29.58 -8.65
N ILE A 30 -0.58 28.44 -9.25
CA ILE A 30 0.24 27.78 -10.26
C ILE A 30 -0.03 28.42 -11.62
N LYS A 31 1.04 28.98 -12.20
CA LYS A 31 1.03 29.46 -13.58
C LYS A 31 1.91 28.55 -14.44
N ASN A 32 1.46 28.19 -15.63
CA ASN A 32 2.22 27.33 -16.54
C ASN A 32 3.64 27.86 -16.81
N SER A 33 3.79 29.20 -16.87
CA SER A 33 5.09 29.85 -17.04
C SER A 33 6.06 29.67 -15.88
N SER A 34 5.58 29.27 -14.69
CA SER A 34 6.40 29.05 -13.50
C SER A 34 7.01 27.63 -13.42
N LEU A 35 6.57 26.71 -14.28
CA LEU A 35 7.01 25.33 -14.32
C LEU A 35 8.30 25.19 -15.13
N LYS A 36 9.44 25.34 -14.50
CA LYS A 36 10.76 25.30 -15.18
C LYS A 36 11.32 23.88 -15.31
N ASN A 37 11.05 23.00 -14.36
CA ASN A 37 11.57 21.64 -14.29
C ASN A 37 10.73 20.68 -15.14
N LYS A 38 11.38 19.73 -15.86
CA LYS A 38 10.73 18.70 -16.66
C LYS A 38 9.75 17.83 -15.84
N GLU A 39 10.17 17.40 -14.67
CA GLU A 39 9.33 16.59 -13.76
C GLU A 39 8.07 17.34 -13.33
N ASN A 40 8.20 18.64 -12.98
CA ASN A 40 7.05 19.46 -12.61
C ASN A 40 6.06 19.67 -13.79
N LYS A 41 6.59 19.79 -15.02
CA LYS A 41 5.77 19.86 -16.22
C LYS A 41 5.01 18.56 -16.48
N GLU A 42 5.66 17.42 -16.27
CA GLU A 42 5.08 16.08 -16.43
C GLU A 42 3.96 15.85 -15.42
N VAL A 43 4.21 16.14 -14.15
CA VAL A 43 3.17 16.06 -13.11
C VAL A 43 1.99 16.98 -13.44
N TRP A 44 2.26 18.22 -13.83
CA TRP A 44 1.20 19.18 -14.18
C TRP A 44 0.41 18.76 -15.41
N SER A 45 1.07 18.20 -16.44
CA SER A 45 0.38 17.69 -17.63
C SER A 45 -0.55 16.53 -17.30
N THR A 46 -0.19 15.68 -16.33
CA THR A 46 -1.08 14.63 -15.82
C THR A 46 -2.39 15.21 -15.26
N PHE A 47 -2.31 16.28 -14.45
CA PHE A 47 -3.52 16.94 -13.94
C PHE A 47 -4.32 17.62 -15.04
N ASN A 48 -3.68 18.19 -16.05
CA ASN A 48 -4.39 18.79 -17.21
C ASN A 48 -5.16 17.73 -18.00
N VAL A 49 -4.58 16.56 -18.24
CA VAL A 49 -5.28 15.44 -18.91
C VAL A 49 -6.55 15.04 -18.13
N LEU A 50 -6.52 15.07 -16.79
CA LEU A 50 -7.69 14.73 -15.97
C LEU A 50 -8.85 15.75 -16.10
N VAL A 51 -8.58 16.98 -16.52
CA VAL A 51 -9.62 18.03 -16.70
C VAL A 51 -10.62 17.64 -17.78
N ASP A 52 -10.13 17.06 -18.87
CA ASP A 52 -10.90 16.77 -20.08
C ASP A 52 -11.52 15.37 -20.08
N GLN A 53 -11.24 14.55 -19.05
CA GLN A 53 -11.78 13.20 -18.98
C GLN A 53 -13.20 13.17 -18.46
N PRO A 54 -14.10 12.37 -19.07
CA PRO A 54 -15.42 12.10 -18.51
C PRO A 54 -15.32 11.51 -17.11
N LYS A 55 -16.24 11.91 -16.22
CA LYS A 55 -16.24 11.45 -14.82
C LYS A 55 -16.30 9.93 -14.70
N GLU A 56 -16.99 9.29 -15.61
CA GLU A 56 -17.24 7.85 -15.65
C GLU A 56 -15.97 7.06 -15.98
N CYS A 57 -14.99 7.69 -16.63
CA CYS A 57 -13.71 7.06 -16.98
C CYS A 57 -12.71 7.02 -15.82
N LEU A 58 -12.95 7.81 -14.76
CA LEU A 58 -12.00 8.01 -13.67
C LEU A 58 -12.60 7.61 -12.32
N GLY A 59 -11.87 6.82 -11.54
CA GLY A 59 -12.32 6.37 -10.22
C GLY A 59 -11.66 7.10 -9.06
N ALA A 60 -10.34 7.01 -8.95
CA ALA A 60 -9.56 7.55 -7.85
C ALA A 60 -8.17 7.95 -8.31
N TYR A 61 -7.55 8.87 -7.60
CA TYR A 61 -6.14 9.23 -7.72
C TYR A 61 -5.35 8.52 -6.61
N VAL A 62 -4.66 7.44 -6.97
CA VAL A 62 -3.84 6.68 -6.02
C VAL A 62 -2.43 7.27 -6.01
N ILE A 63 -1.93 7.58 -4.83
CA ILE A 63 -0.56 8.08 -4.65
C ILE A 63 0.31 7.04 -3.95
N SER A 64 1.45 6.71 -4.54
CA SER A 64 2.46 5.80 -3.96
C SER A 64 3.34 6.53 -2.96
N MET A 65 4.01 5.77 -2.09
CA MET A 65 5.01 6.29 -1.14
C MET A 65 4.45 7.41 -0.24
N THR A 66 3.22 7.27 0.22
CA THR A 66 2.61 8.26 1.11
C THR A 66 3.30 8.23 2.47
N SER A 67 4.00 9.28 2.80
CA SER A 67 4.80 9.42 4.03
C SER A 67 4.27 10.49 4.97
N ALA A 68 3.42 11.38 4.48
CA ALA A 68 2.87 12.50 5.25
C ALA A 68 1.43 12.82 4.83
N ALA A 69 0.67 13.46 5.70
CA ALA A 69 -0.68 13.93 5.42
C ALA A 69 -0.68 15.04 4.35
N SER A 70 0.39 15.83 4.31
CA SER A 70 0.61 16.85 3.30
C SER A 70 0.73 16.29 1.88
N ASP A 71 1.16 15.04 1.69
CA ASP A 71 1.22 14.40 0.38
C ASP A 71 -0.20 14.29 -0.22
N ILE A 72 -1.16 13.85 0.61
CA ILE A 72 -2.56 13.72 0.22
C ILE A 72 -3.19 15.08 -0.09
N LEU A 73 -2.93 16.07 0.77
CA LEU A 73 -3.44 17.43 0.56
C LEU A 73 -2.79 18.11 -0.65
N SER A 74 -1.53 17.77 -0.98
CA SER A 74 -0.87 18.28 -2.18
C SER A 74 -1.60 17.86 -3.45
N VAL A 75 -2.04 16.61 -3.53
CA VAL A 75 -2.85 16.13 -4.67
C VAL A 75 -4.21 16.84 -4.71
N ALA A 76 -4.87 16.99 -3.58
CA ALA A 76 -6.14 17.73 -3.51
C ALA A 76 -5.96 19.20 -3.95
N TYR A 77 -4.84 19.81 -3.57
CA TYR A 77 -4.48 21.17 -3.99
C TYR A 77 -4.20 21.23 -5.50
N LEU A 78 -3.45 20.30 -6.07
CA LEU A 78 -3.16 20.25 -7.50
C LEU A 78 -4.43 20.04 -8.34
N GLN A 79 -5.36 19.19 -7.90
CA GLN A 79 -6.67 19.04 -8.53
C GLN A 79 -7.46 20.36 -8.55
N LYS A 80 -7.40 21.12 -7.44
CA LYS A 80 -8.03 22.46 -7.34
C LYS A 80 -7.36 23.46 -8.28
N GLU A 81 -6.03 23.50 -8.31
CA GLU A 81 -5.28 24.42 -9.19
C GLU A 81 -5.52 24.13 -10.66
N ALA A 82 -5.59 22.86 -11.06
CA ALA A 82 -5.94 22.42 -12.41
C ALA A 82 -7.42 22.62 -12.77
N LYS A 83 -8.25 23.08 -11.82
CA LYS A 83 -9.69 23.33 -12.00
C LYS A 83 -10.49 22.08 -12.39
N ILE A 84 -10.07 20.90 -11.91
CA ILE A 84 -10.80 19.66 -12.13
C ILE A 84 -12.19 19.78 -11.50
N LYS A 85 -13.23 19.75 -12.32
CA LYS A 85 -14.64 19.89 -11.90
C LYS A 85 -15.06 18.72 -11.01
N ASN A 86 -14.82 17.51 -11.48
CA ASN A 86 -15.12 16.26 -10.77
C ASN A 86 -13.84 15.76 -10.06
N LYS A 87 -13.57 16.31 -8.88
CA LYS A 87 -12.37 15.94 -8.12
C LYS A 87 -12.37 14.45 -7.82
N LEU A 88 -11.25 13.81 -8.11
CA LEU A 88 -11.03 12.40 -7.77
C LEU A 88 -10.75 12.28 -6.27
N ARG A 89 -11.28 11.23 -5.65
CA ARG A 89 -10.87 10.88 -4.30
C ARG A 89 -9.39 10.52 -4.29
N VAL A 90 -8.65 11.05 -3.34
CA VAL A 90 -7.22 10.76 -3.18
C VAL A 90 -7.05 9.55 -2.28
N VAL A 91 -6.39 8.53 -2.80
CA VAL A 91 -6.16 7.25 -2.12
C VAL A 91 -4.69 7.12 -1.77
N PRO A 92 -4.30 7.28 -0.49
CA PRO A 92 -2.93 7.02 -0.07
C PRO A 92 -2.60 5.54 -0.17
N LEU A 93 -1.42 5.22 -0.71
CA LEU A 93 -0.86 3.87 -0.70
C LEU A 93 0.27 3.81 0.33
N PHE A 94 0.11 2.95 1.33
CA PHE A 94 1.14 2.60 2.30
C PHE A 94 1.80 1.29 1.88
N GLU A 95 3.06 1.37 1.46
CA GLU A 95 3.72 0.24 0.80
C GLU A 95 5.02 -0.23 1.44
N THR A 96 5.74 0.62 2.15
CA THR A 96 6.91 0.21 2.95
C THR A 96 6.52 -0.12 4.39
N LEU A 97 7.41 -0.77 5.14
CA LEU A 97 7.16 -1.04 6.56
C LEU A 97 6.95 0.25 7.37
N ASP A 98 7.72 1.28 7.05
CA ASP A 98 7.64 2.56 7.75
C ASP A 98 6.34 3.30 7.40
N ASP A 99 5.90 3.24 6.14
CA ASP A 99 4.58 3.76 5.75
C ASP A 99 3.47 3.05 6.53
N LEU A 100 3.52 1.70 6.61
CA LEU A 100 2.52 0.91 7.35
C LEU A 100 2.48 1.28 8.85
N LYS A 101 3.63 1.53 9.47
CA LYS A 101 3.71 1.94 10.87
C LYS A 101 3.18 3.35 11.11
N ASN A 102 3.45 4.26 10.17
CA ASN A 102 3.11 5.68 10.30
C ASN A 102 1.70 6.01 9.82
N ALA A 103 1.04 5.10 9.10
CA ALA A 103 -0.28 5.32 8.49
C ALA A 103 -1.33 5.86 9.46
N LYS A 104 -1.39 5.33 10.69
CA LYS A 104 -2.30 5.80 11.73
C LYS A 104 -2.07 7.28 12.08
N SER A 105 -0.83 7.70 12.25
CA SER A 105 -0.48 9.10 12.55
C SER A 105 -0.84 10.01 11.39
N ILE A 106 -0.49 9.61 10.16
CA ILE A 106 -0.79 10.34 8.93
C ILE A 106 -2.29 10.56 8.78
N MET A 107 -3.08 9.47 8.91
CA MET A 107 -4.53 9.56 8.79
C MET A 107 -5.18 10.32 9.95
N ASN A 108 -4.63 10.23 11.16
CA ASN A 108 -5.11 11.03 12.29
C ASN A 108 -4.94 12.53 12.04
N ASN A 109 -3.81 12.95 11.47
CA ASN A 109 -3.58 14.35 11.11
C ASN A 109 -4.61 14.87 10.09
N LEU A 110 -4.99 14.06 9.11
CA LEU A 110 -6.04 14.39 8.14
C LEU A 110 -7.43 14.38 8.77
N PHE A 111 -7.76 13.33 9.49
CA PHE A 111 -9.09 13.15 10.07
C PHE A 111 -9.36 14.14 11.20
N SER A 112 -8.34 14.72 11.82
CA SER A 112 -8.50 15.81 12.78
C SER A 112 -9.03 17.11 12.15
N LEU A 113 -8.87 17.28 10.82
CA LEU A 113 -9.33 18.46 10.09
C LEU A 113 -10.84 18.35 9.75
N PRO A 114 -11.74 19.17 10.37
CA PRO A 114 -13.19 19.07 10.12
C PRO A 114 -13.56 19.30 8.65
N TRP A 115 -12.89 20.24 7.99
CA TRP A 115 -13.13 20.53 6.58
C TRP A 115 -12.75 19.35 5.67
N TYR A 116 -11.68 18.62 6.00
CA TYR A 116 -11.25 17.45 5.22
C TYR A 116 -12.30 16.35 5.30
N ARG A 117 -12.79 16.00 6.51
CA ARG A 117 -13.86 15.01 6.68
C ARG A 117 -15.10 15.34 5.87
N LYS A 118 -15.52 16.62 5.86
CA LYS A 118 -16.64 17.09 5.03
C LYS A 118 -16.34 16.96 3.54
N SER A 119 -15.14 17.31 3.09
CA SER A 119 -14.77 17.27 1.67
C SER A 119 -14.75 15.86 1.09
N ILE A 120 -14.49 14.84 1.89
CA ILE A 120 -14.52 13.43 1.51
C ILE A 120 -15.86 12.75 1.81
N ASN A 121 -16.89 13.51 2.19
CA ASN A 121 -18.19 12.97 2.59
C ASN A 121 -18.09 11.87 3.66
N TYR A 122 -17.17 11.98 4.59
CA TYR A 122 -16.88 10.99 5.65
C TYR A 122 -16.54 9.60 5.11
N LYS A 123 -15.99 9.48 3.90
CA LYS A 123 -15.59 8.22 3.26
C LYS A 123 -14.14 8.33 2.80
N GLN A 124 -13.30 7.41 3.25
CA GLN A 124 -11.90 7.37 2.85
C GLN A 124 -11.53 5.99 2.33
N GLU A 125 -10.86 5.96 1.19
CA GLU A 125 -10.22 4.75 0.66
C GLU A 125 -8.72 4.80 0.96
N ILE A 126 -8.15 3.67 1.39
CA ILE A 126 -6.73 3.54 1.73
C ILE A 126 -6.19 2.28 1.05
N MET A 127 -5.14 2.43 0.26
CA MET A 127 -4.50 1.31 -0.41
C MET A 127 -3.37 0.74 0.44
N ILE A 128 -3.31 -0.59 0.50
CA ILE A 128 -2.30 -1.35 1.24
C ILE A 128 -1.40 -2.06 0.23
N GLY A 129 -0.09 -1.79 0.30
CA GLY A 129 0.92 -2.44 -0.53
C GLY A 129 1.36 -3.77 0.08
N TYR A 130 1.23 -4.85 -0.70
CA TYR A 130 1.59 -6.20 -0.27
C TYR A 130 2.98 -6.62 -0.71
N SER A 131 3.28 -6.42 -1.98
CA SER A 131 4.54 -6.87 -2.57
C SER A 131 5.73 -6.03 -2.09
N ASP A 132 5.59 -4.71 -2.09
CA ASP A 132 6.65 -3.80 -1.69
C ASP A 132 6.97 -3.93 -0.20
N SER A 133 5.96 -4.06 0.67
CA SER A 133 6.17 -4.28 2.10
C SER A 133 6.83 -5.64 2.38
N SER A 134 6.45 -6.69 1.64
CA SER A 134 7.08 -8.01 1.78
C SER A 134 8.54 -7.99 1.32
N LYS A 135 8.87 -7.25 0.26
CA LYS A 135 10.25 -7.05 -0.18
C LYS A 135 11.07 -6.25 0.84
N ASP A 136 10.46 -5.27 1.50
CA ASP A 136 11.13 -4.42 2.49
C ASP A 136 11.39 -5.11 3.83
N ALA A 137 10.43 -5.88 4.33
CA ALA A 137 10.43 -6.37 5.72
C ALA A 137 10.34 -7.90 5.87
N GLY A 138 10.27 -8.65 4.77
CA GLY A 138 9.93 -10.07 4.78
C GLY A 138 8.42 -10.33 4.93
N LYS A 139 7.98 -11.49 4.47
CA LYS A 139 6.54 -11.81 4.34
C LYS A 139 5.80 -11.80 5.68
N LEU A 140 6.36 -12.42 6.71
CA LEU A 140 5.71 -12.51 8.02
C LEU A 140 5.53 -11.12 8.65
N SER A 141 6.59 -10.32 8.65
CA SER A 141 6.54 -8.96 9.20
C SER A 141 5.60 -8.05 8.42
N ALA A 142 5.65 -8.10 7.09
CA ALA A 142 4.74 -7.34 6.24
C ALA A 142 3.27 -7.69 6.52
N SER A 143 2.93 -8.99 6.57
CA SER A 143 1.56 -9.44 6.83
C SER A 143 1.04 -8.97 8.17
N TRP A 144 1.88 -9.02 9.23
CA TRP A 144 1.49 -8.51 10.53
C TRP A 144 1.25 -7.01 10.53
N HIS A 145 2.11 -6.21 9.91
CA HIS A 145 1.94 -4.76 9.86
C HIS A 145 0.78 -4.33 8.97
N GLN A 146 0.48 -5.05 7.90
CA GLN A 146 -0.74 -4.85 7.09
C GLN A 146 -2.01 -5.10 7.91
N TYR A 147 -2.04 -6.17 8.71
CA TYR A 147 -3.14 -6.43 9.64
C TYR A 147 -3.27 -5.30 10.68
N LYS A 148 -2.17 -4.95 11.34
CA LYS A 148 -2.12 -3.94 12.39
C LYS A 148 -2.55 -2.56 11.90
N LEU A 149 -2.10 -2.15 10.71
CA LEU A 149 -2.54 -0.92 10.07
C LEU A 149 -4.06 -0.88 9.94
N GLN A 150 -4.67 -1.94 9.42
CA GLN A 150 -6.12 -1.99 9.25
C GLN A 150 -6.86 -1.89 10.59
N ASP A 151 -6.45 -2.66 11.59
CA ASP A 151 -7.03 -2.65 12.95
C ASP A 151 -6.95 -1.23 13.59
N GLU A 152 -5.79 -0.57 13.46
CA GLU A 152 -5.58 0.78 13.98
C GLU A 152 -6.36 1.86 13.24
N ILE A 153 -6.45 1.76 11.91
CA ILE A 153 -7.22 2.70 11.08
C ILE A 153 -8.72 2.57 11.35
N LEU A 154 -9.25 1.36 11.53
CA LEU A 154 -10.66 1.17 11.86
C LEU A 154 -11.03 1.80 13.21
N LYS A 155 -10.17 1.65 14.22
CA LYS A 155 -10.35 2.31 15.53
C LYS A 155 -10.34 3.83 15.40
N LEU A 156 -9.42 4.36 14.60
CA LEU A 156 -9.31 5.78 14.32
C LEU A 156 -10.55 6.30 13.56
N ALA A 157 -10.99 5.57 12.55
CA ALA A 157 -12.15 5.91 11.73
C ALA A 157 -13.45 5.96 12.55
N LYS A 158 -13.61 5.02 13.48
CA LYS A 158 -14.73 5.03 14.43
C LYS A 158 -14.76 6.31 15.27
N LYS A 159 -13.58 6.77 15.76
CA LYS A 159 -13.45 8.03 16.51
C LYS A 159 -13.95 9.23 15.71
N TYR A 160 -13.65 9.29 14.41
CA TYR A 160 -14.00 10.42 13.55
C TYR A 160 -15.26 10.20 12.71
N LYS A 161 -15.98 9.10 12.92
CA LYS A 161 -17.20 8.71 12.18
C LYS A 161 -16.96 8.66 10.67
N ILE A 162 -15.83 8.09 10.23
CA ILE A 162 -15.44 7.94 8.83
C ILE A 162 -15.62 6.49 8.41
N GLU A 163 -16.25 6.28 7.26
CA GLU A 163 -16.33 4.99 6.60
C GLU A 163 -15.03 4.72 5.83
N ILE A 164 -14.35 3.61 6.13
CA ILE A 164 -13.12 3.18 5.46
C ILE A 164 -13.41 2.10 4.43
N THR A 165 -12.78 2.21 3.27
CA THR A 165 -12.65 1.13 2.31
C THR A 165 -11.17 0.81 2.13
N PHE A 166 -10.77 -0.41 2.45
CA PHE A 166 -9.41 -0.85 2.14
C PHE A 166 -9.32 -1.33 0.70
N PHE A 167 -8.30 -0.82 0.01
CA PHE A 167 -7.92 -1.25 -1.32
C PHE A 167 -6.69 -2.13 -1.22
N HIS A 168 -6.86 -3.43 -1.41
CA HIS A 168 -5.80 -4.41 -1.26
C HIS A 168 -5.01 -4.54 -2.56
N GLY A 169 -3.76 -4.05 -2.55
CA GLY A 169 -2.80 -4.20 -3.64
C GLY A 169 -2.21 -5.62 -3.70
N ARG A 170 -3.05 -6.65 -3.56
CA ARG A 170 -2.62 -8.04 -3.64
C ARG A 170 -2.45 -8.45 -5.09
N GLY A 171 -1.38 -9.18 -5.36
CA GLY A 171 -1.25 -9.89 -6.63
C GLY A 171 -2.21 -11.08 -6.70
N GLY A 172 -2.65 -11.45 -7.89
CA GLY A 172 -3.51 -12.60 -8.12
C GLY A 172 -2.81 -13.96 -8.02
N SER A 173 -1.48 -14.00 -8.19
CA SER A 173 -0.67 -15.22 -8.09
C SER A 173 -0.26 -15.52 -6.65
N ALA A 174 -0.07 -16.82 -6.33
CA ALA A 174 0.37 -17.26 -4.99
C ALA A 174 1.71 -16.62 -4.57
N GLY A 175 2.67 -16.52 -5.48
CA GLY A 175 3.97 -15.88 -5.23
C GLY A 175 3.91 -14.39 -4.89
N ARG A 176 2.77 -13.75 -5.14
CA ARG A 176 2.52 -12.32 -4.86
C ARG A 176 1.49 -12.10 -3.76
N GLY A 177 1.17 -13.12 -2.98
CA GLY A 177 0.21 -13.06 -1.89
C GLY A 177 -1.23 -13.36 -2.31
N GLY A 178 -1.45 -13.89 -3.52
CA GLY A 178 -2.73 -14.44 -3.94
C GLY A 178 -3.08 -15.70 -3.17
N GLY A 179 -4.37 -16.01 -3.08
CA GLY A 179 -4.90 -17.19 -2.43
C GLY A 179 -6.42 -17.20 -2.49
N PRO A 180 -7.09 -18.26 -1.99
CA PRO A 180 -8.55 -18.31 -1.94
C PRO A 180 -9.12 -17.08 -1.25
N ILE A 181 -10.11 -16.46 -1.88
CA ILE A 181 -10.65 -15.18 -1.38
C ILE A 181 -11.29 -15.33 0.01
N GLN A 182 -11.94 -16.46 0.28
CA GLN A 182 -12.56 -16.73 1.59
C GLN A 182 -11.52 -16.72 2.71
N ALA A 183 -10.41 -17.45 2.53
CA ALA A 183 -9.31 -17.47 3.50
C ALA A 183 -8.68 -16.08 3.67
N THR A 184 -8.55 -15.36 2.55
CA THR A 184 -8.03 -14.00 2.53
C THR A 184 -8.86 -13.06 3.38
N LEU A 185 -10.18 -13.05 3.23
CA LEU A 185 -11.06 -12.14 3.97
C LEU A 185 -11.19 -12.56 5.45
N LYS A 186 -11.19 -13.86 5.75
CA LYS A 186 -11.15 -14.37 7.13
C LYS A 186 -9.88 -13.98 7.88
N SER A 187 -8.77 -13.74 7.18
CA SER A 187 -7.50 -13.32 7.81
C SER A 187 -7.39 -11.82 8.06
N GLN A 188 -8.37 -11.02 7.63
CA GLN A 188 -8.38 -9.57 7.87
C GLN A 188 -8.93 -9.24 9.27
N PRO A 189 -8.66 -8.04 9.81
CA PRO A 189 -9.29 -7.58 11.04
C PRO A 189 -10.82 -7.58 10.96
N ALA A 190 -11.48 -7.81 12.10
CA ALA A 190 -12.92 -7.68 12.19
C ALA A 190 -13.40 -6.31 11.66
N ASN A 191 -14.50 -6.30 10.92
CA ASN A 191 -15.10 -5.09 10.32
C ASN A 191 -14.23 -4.36 9.28
N SER A 192 -13.12 -4.96 8.81
CA SER A 192 -12.34 -4.40 7.69
C SER A 192 -13.05 -4.56 6.34
N VAL A 193 -13.97 -5.52 6.26
CA VAL A 193 -14.90 -5.72 5.14
C VAL A 193 -16.29 -5.38 5.63
N ASN A 194 -16.92 -4.39 5.03
CA ASN A 194 -18.27 -3.92 5.37
C ASN A 194 -19.09 -3.74 4.10
N GLY A 195 -19.63 -4.83 3.59
CA GLY A 195 -20.40 -4.87 2.34
C GLY A 195 -19.60 -4.62 1.07
N LYS A 196 -18.32 -4.32 1.17
CA LYS A 196 -17.46 -4.03 0.01
C LYS A 196 -15.99 -4.32 0.28
N ILE A 197 -15.29 -4.65 -0.79
CA ILE A 197 -13.83 -4.78 -0.82
C ILE A 197 -13.32 -4.29 -2.17
N ARG A 198 -12.12 -3.74 -2.20
CA ARG A 198 -11.42 -3.43 -3.43
C ARG A 198 -10.09 -4.18 -3.46
N ILE A 199 -9.87 -4.94 -4.53
CA ILE A 199 -8.66 -5.76 -4.72
C ILE A 199 -8.11 -5.48 -6.11
N THR A 200 -6.77 -5.37 -6.22
CA THR A 200 -6.09 -5.34 -7.50
C THR A 200 -5.87 -6.76 -8.00
N ASP A 201 -6.46 -7.11 -9.13
CA ASP A 201 -6.00 -8.24 -9.92
C ASP A 201 -4.89 -7.79 -10.86
N GLN A 202 -3.84 -8.59 -10.97
CA GLN A 202 -2.72 -8.28 -11.86
C GLN A 202 -3.05 -8.72 -13.29
N GLY A 203 -2.51 -7.98 -14.27
CA GLY A 203 -2.79 -8.22 -15.69
C GLY A 203 -2.56 -9.66 -16.13
N GLU A 204 -1.52 -10.33 -15.55
CA GLU A 204 -1.18 -11.72 -15.87
C GLU A 204 -2.23 -12.75 -15.46
N VAL A 205 -3.17 -12.39 -14.57
CA VAL A 205 -4.20 -13.33 -14.09
C VAL A 205 -5.61 -12.97 -14.53
N ILE A 206 -5.83 -11.81 -15.14
CA ILE A 206 -7.16 -11.37 -15.58
C ILE A 206 -7.75 -12.35 -16.59
N GLN A 207 -6.98 -12.69 -17.63
CA GLN A 207 -7.40 -13.66 -18.64
C GLN A 207 -7.74 -15.02 -18.03
N GLN A 208 -6.92 -15.48 -17.09
CA GLN A 208 -7.12 -16.76 -16.42
C GLN A 208 -8.36 -16.80 -15.55
N LYS A 209 -8.70 -15.68 -14.88
CA LYS A 209 -9.84 -15.60 -13.96
C LYS A 209 -11.16 -15.28 -14.65
N TYR A 210 -11.12 -14.46 -15.70
CA TYR A 210 -12.31 -13.83 -16.27
C TYR A 210 -12.47 -14.03 -17.78
N GLY A 211 -11.48 -14.63 -18.46
CA GLY A 211 -11.51 -14.83 -19.91
C GLY A 211 -12.45 -15.93 -20.39
N TYR A 212 -12.95 -16.77 -19.49
CA TYR A 212 -13.93 -17.82 -19.76
C TYR A 212 -15.14 -17.66 -18.85
N GLU A 213 -16.35 -17.53 -19.41
CA GLU A 213 -17.57 -17.13 -18.68
C GLU A 213 -17.88 -17.99 -17.45
N PRO A 214 -17.87 -19.34 -17.49
CA PRO A 214 -18.13 -20.15 -16.30
C PRO A 214 -17.12 -19.90 -15.18
N LEU A 215 -15.86 -19.70 -15.52
CA LEU A 215 -14.81 -19.41 -14.55
C LEU A 215 -14.91 -17.99 -13.98
N ALA A 216 -15.28 -17.02 -14.83
CA ALA A 216 -15.57 -15.66 -14.39
C ALA A 216 -16.73 -15.65 -13.39
N LYS A 217 -17.81 -16.34 -13.70
CA LYS A 217 -18.97 -16.50 -12.81
C LYS A 217 -18.58 -17.14 -11.48
N TYR A 218 -17.83 -18.23 -11.50
CA TYR A 218 -17.31 -18.89 -10.30
C TYR A 218 -16.49 -17.94 -9.42
N ASN A 219 -15.55 -17.22 -10.02
CA ASN A 219 -14.70 -16.26 -9.30
C ASN A 219 -15.54 -15.12 -8.71
N LEU A 220 -16.42 -14.50 -9.48
CA LEU A 220 -17.27 -13.41 -8.99
C LEU A 220 -18.21 -13.87 -7.86
N CYS A 221 -18.86 -15.01 -8.00
CA CYS A 221 -19.69 -15.59 -6.93
C CYS A 221 -18.86 -15.86 -5.66
N SER A 222 -17.63 -16.37 -5.82
CA SER A 222 -16.72 -16.60 -4.70
C SER A 222 -16.35 -15.30 -3.97
N TYR A 223 -16.10 -14.20 -4.72
CA TYR A 223 -15.86 -12.87 -4.13
C TYR A 223 -17.10 -12.35 -3.39
N ILE A 224 -18.29 -12.41 -4.02
CA ILE A 224 -19.54 -11.96 -3.41
C ILE A 224 -19.81 -12.74 -2.11
N GLY A 225 -19.75 -14.08 -2.18
CA GLY A 225 -19.99 -14.94 -1.02
C GLY A 225 -19.00 -14.65 0.13
N ALA A 226 -17.72 -14.45 -0.19
CA ALA A 226 -16.71 -14.12 0.81
C ALA A 226 -16.94 -12.74 1.47
N VAL A 227 -17.38 -11.74 0.70
CA VAL A 227 -17.73 -10.40 1.23
C VAL A 227 -18.97 -10.48 2.11
N VAL A 228 -20.02 -11.17 1.67
CA VAL A 228 -21.23 -11.37 2.48
C VAL A 228 -20.88 -12.07 3.79
N GLN A 229 -20.12 -13.17 3.72
CA GLN A 229 -19.71 -13.90 4.90
C GLN A 229 -18.88 -13.05 5.87
N ALA A 230 -17.89 -12.30 5.37
CA ALA A 230 -17.04 -11.46 6.21
C ALA A 230 -17.80 -10.27 6.83
N THR A 231 -18.86 -9.81 6.17
CA THR A 231 -19.72 -8.73 6.66
C THR A 231 -20.68 -9.20 7.74
N LEU A 232 -21.37 -10.32 7.51
CA LEU A 232 -22.37 -10.85 8.44
C LEU A 232 -21.74 -11.60 9.62
N ASN A 233 -20.60 -12.26 9.38
CA ASN A 233 -19.89 -13.06 10.38
C ASN A 233 -18.41 -12.63 10.38
N PRO A 234 -18.09 -11.44 10.93
CA PRO A 234 -16.71 -10.96 10.99
C PRO A 234 -15.85 -11.90 11.85
N PRO A 235 -14.56 -12.07 11.51
CA PRO A 235 -13.66 -12.89 12.28
C PRO A 235 -13.54 -12.35 13.73
N PRO A 236 -13.35 -13.23 14.74
CA PRO A 236 -13.20 -12.79 16.11
C PRO A 236 -11.90 -11.98 16.29
N GLU A 237 -11.91 -11.03 17.22
CA GLU A 237 -10.70 -10.29 17.55
C GLU A 237 -9.65 -11.22 18.18
N PRO A 238 -8.38 -11.16 17.72
CA PRO A 238 -7.30 -11.93 18.31
C PRO A 238 -7.02 -11.51 19.76
N LYS A 239 -6.75 -12.48 20.62
CA LYS A 239 -6.37 -12.23 22.02
C LYS A 239 -5.10 -11.36 22.10
N ILE A 240 -5.02 -10.50 23.11
CA ILE A 240 -3.87 -9.58 23.30
C ILE A 240 -2.55 -10.35 23.34
N LYS A 241 -2.48 -11.48 24.02
CA LYS A 241 -1.29 -12.33 24.08
C LYS A 241 -0.83 -12.84 22.71
N TRP A 242 -1.76 -13.09 21.79
CA TRP A 242 -1.42 -13.50 20.41
C TRP A 242 -0.86 -12.31 19.60
N LYS A 243 -1.48 -11.13 19.75
CA LYS A 243 -0.96 -9.90 19.14
C LYS A 243 0.47 -9.58 19.62
N GLN A 244 0.74 -9.78 20.91
CA GLN A 244 2.08 -9.59 21.49
C GLN A 244 3.10 -10.63 20.99
N LEU A 245 2.69 -11.89 20.83
CA LEU A 245 3.57 -12.93 20.31
C LEU A 245 3.94 -12.65 18.85
N ILE A 246 2.95 -12.41 18.00
CA ILE A 246 3.20 -12.14 16.57
C ILE A 246 3.99 -10.84 16.35
N GLU A 247 3.85 -9.83 17.21
CA GLU A 247 4.67 -8.61 17.19
C GLU A 247 6.15 -8.94 17.43
N LYS A 248 6.47 -9.83 18.35
CA LYS A 248 7.85 -10.29 18.61
C LYS A 248 8.37 -11.15 17.46
N MET A 249 7.56 -12.08 16.98
CA MET A 249 7.90 -12.90 15.80
C MET A 249 8.18 -12.04 14.57
N SER A 250 7.37 -11.03 14.33
CA SER A 250 7.52 -10.06 13.25
C SER A 250 8.87 -9.34 13.31
N LYS A 251 9.29 -8.87 14.50
CA LYS A 251 10.59 -8.21 14.69
C LYS A 251 11.77 -9.14 14.42
N ILE A 252 11.69 -10.39 14.89
CA ILE A 252 12.73 -11.41 14.68
C ILE A 252 12.84 -11.73 13.19
N SER A 253 11.70 -12.01 12.54
CA SER A 253 11.64 -12.31 11.12
C SER A 253 12.22 -11.18 10.26
N MET A 254 11.84 -9.94 10.55
CA MET A 254 12.35 -8.77 9.85
C MET A 254 13.86 -8.61 10.01
N LYS A 255 14.38 -8.79 11.23
CA LYS A 255 15.82 -8.68 11.49
C LYS A 255 16.60 -9.71 10.69
N SER A 256 16.16 -10.96 10.67
CA SER A 256 16.77 -12.03 9.88
C SER A 256 16.67 -11.73 8.37
N TYR A 257 15.48 -11.36 7.88
CA TYR A 257 15.25 -11.01 6.48
C TYR A 257 16.18 -9.89 6.02
N ARG A 258 16.18 -8.74 6.72
CA ARG A 258 17.01 -7.57 6.35
C ARG A 258 18.51 -7.84 6.52
N GLY A 259 18.91 -8.71 7.44
CA GLY A 259 20.30 -9.15 7.60
C GLY A 259 20.84 -9.88 6.37
N ASN A 260 20.00 -10.66 5.71
CA ASN A 260 20.37 -11.40 4.48
C ASN A 260 20.28 -10.52 3.23
N ILE A 261 19.30 -9.61 3.16
CA ILE A 261 19.04 -8.76 1.97
C ILE A 261 19.76 -7.41 2.12
N ASN A 262 21.06 -7.47 2.18
CA ASN A 262 21.89 -6.28 2.19
C ASN A 262 22.84 -6.31 0.95
N GLU A 263 23.11 -5.15 0.37
CA GLU A 263 23.85 -5.01 -0.90
C GLU A 263 25.23 -5.67 -0.92
N LYS A 264 25.87 -5.79 0.25
CA LYS A 264 27.20 -6.39 0.40
C LYS A 264 27.15 -7.88 0.73
N SER A 265 25.95 -8.47 0.88
CA SER A 265 25.81 -9.87 1.25
C SER A 265 26.10 -10.80 0.08
N ASP A 266 26.67 -11.97 0.38
CA ASP A 266 26.84 -13.05 -0.60
C ASP A 266 25.49 -13.51 -1.17
N PHE A 267 24.43 -13.37 -0.39
CA PHE A 267 23.07 -13.64 -0.84
C PHE A 267 22.65 -12.74 -2.02
N ILE A 268 22.97 -11.45 -1.97
CA ILE A 268 22.64 -10.54 -3.09
C ILE A 268 23.59 -10.79 -4.28
N ARG A 269 24.84 -11.15 -4.02
CA ARG A 269 25.76 -11.58 -5.09
C ARG A 269 25.22 -12.83 -5.79
N TYR A 270 24.79 -13.83 -5.04
CA TYR A 270 24.12 -15.01 -5.58
C TYR A 270 22.89 -14.67 -6.41
N PHE A 271 21.97 -13.86 -5.87
CA PHE A 271 20.78 -13.39 -6.59
C PHE A 271 21.13 -12.79 -7.95
N ARG A 272 22.11 -11.89 -7.99
CA ARG A 272 22.53 -11.23 -9.23
C ARG A 272 23.15 -12.18 -10.25
N THR A 273 23.80 -13.23 -9.78
CA THR A 273 24.47 -14.21 -10.65
C THR A 273 23.49 -15.22 -11.23
N VAL A 274 22.58 -15.76 -10.41
CA VAL A 274 21.75 -16.90 -10.80
C VAL A 274 20.38 -16.53 -11.34
N THR A 275 19.93 -15.29 -11.15
CA THR A 275 18.61 -14.89 -11.62
C THR A 275 18.67 -13.97 -12.85
N PRO A 276 17.67 -14.03 -13.75
CA PRO A 276 17.60 -13.15 -14.91
C PRO A 276 17.05 -11.74 -14.56
N HIS A 277 17.36 -11.20 -13.38
CA HIS A 277 16.80 -9.93 -12.88
C HIS A 277 17.03 -8.75 -13.84
N LYS A 278 18.17 -8.72 -14.55
CA LYS A 278 18.47 -7.68 -15.54
C LYS A 278 17.53 -7.73 -16.74
N ALA A 279 17.24 -8.93 -17.24
CA ALA A 279 16.30 -9.12 -18.35
C ALA A 279 14.88 -8.78 -17.92
N LEU A 280 14.44 -9.26 -16.75
CA LEU A 280 13.14 -8.94 -16.18
C LEU A 280 12.95 -7.43 -15.91
N GLY A 281 14.03 -6.73 -15.56
CA GLY A 281 14.03 -5.28 -15.39
C GLY A 281 13.75 -4.48 -16.68
N LYS A 282 13.85 -5.09 -17.85
CA LYS A 282 13.52 -4.48 -19.16
C LYS A 282 12.09 -4.79 -19.60
N LEU A 283 11.40 -5.73 -18.97
CA LEU A 283 10.03 -6.10 -19.32
C LEU A 283 9.04 -5.14 -18.68
N SER A 284 8.01 -4.77 -19.42
CA SER A 284 6.87 -3.98 -18.91
C SER A 284 5.91 -4.88 -18.12
N ILE A 285 6.37 -5.39 -16.97
CA ILE A 285 5.57 -6.22 -16.07
C ILE A 285 4.97 -5.34 -14.97
N GLY A 286 3.66 -5.28 -14.91
CA GLY A 286 2.92 -4.48 -13.94
C GLY A 286 2.65 -3.05 -14.43
N SER A 287 1.96 -2.27 -13.60
CA SER A 287 1.49 -0.92 -13.90
C SER A 287 2.53 0.18 -13.68
N ARG A 288 3.73 -0.15 -13.20
CA ARG A 288 4.78 0.81 -12.85
C ARG A 288 6.14 0.38 -13.42
N PRO A 289 7.07 1.32 -13.66
CA PRO A 289 8.43 0.98 -14.10
C PRO A 289 9.10 -0.04 -13.17
N SER A 290 9.91 -0.93 -13.71
CA SER A 290 10.59 -2.00 -12.97
C SER A 290 11.58 -1.50 -11.90
N LYS A 291 12.10 -0.28 -12.07
CA LYS A 291 13.00 0.39 -11.11
C LYS A 291 12.42 1.73 -10.67
N ARG A 292 12.65 2.10 -9.41
CA ARG A 292 12.25 3.41 -8.84
C ARG A 292 13.20 4.54 -9.26
N LYS A 293 14.48 4.24 -9.44
CA LYS A 293 15.55 5.16 -9.86
C LYS A 293 16.49 4.43 -10.82
N ASN A 294 17.23 5.18 -11.62
CA ASN A 294 18.26 4.63 -12.51
C ASN A 294 19.54 4.15 -11.76
N VAL A 295 19.40 3.70 -10.53
CA VAL A 295 20.48 3.15 -9.72
C VAL A 295 20.32 1.64 -9.69
N ASP A 296 21.38 0.90 -9.95
CA ASP A 296 21.38 -0.56 -9.99
C ASP A 296 21.66 -1.14 -8.59
N ASN A 297 20.75 -0.88 -7.66
CA ASN A 297 20.75 -1.48 -6.34
C ASN A 297 19.44 -2.26 -6.07
N ILE A 298 19.49 -3.20 -5.13
CA ILE A 298 18.34 -4.05 -4.80
C ILE A 298 17.17 -3.26 -4.21
N GLN A 299 17.44 -2.14 -3.56
CA GLN A 299 16.41 -1.29 -2.96
C GLN A 299 15.62 -0.52 -4.04
N SER A 300 16.27 -0.16 -5.16
CA SER A 300 15.60 0.50 -6.29
C SER A 300 14.75 -0.47 -7.11
N LEU A 301 15.06 -1.77 -7.07
CA LEU A 301 14.30 -2.81 -7.77
C LEU A 301 12.89 -2.90 -7.17
N ARG A 302 11.87 -2.92 -8.03
CA ARG A 302 10.48 -3.11 -7.63
C ARG A 302 10.23 -4.54 -7.15
N ALA A 303 9.19 -4.70 -6.35
CA ALA A 303 8.83 -6.00 -5.77
C ALA A 303 8.43 -7.05 -6.83
N ILE A 304 7.80 -6.65 -7.94
CA ILE A 304 7.42 -7.58 -9.00
C ILE A 304 8.67 -8.19 -9.66
N PRO A 305 9.62 -7.43 -10.23
CA PRO A 305 10.86 -7.99 -10.76
C PRO A 305 11.64 -8.80 -9.73
N TRP A 306 11.63 -8.40 -8.44
CA TRP A 306 12.27 -9.15 -7.35
C TRP A 306 11.68 -10.56 -7.21
N VAL A 307 10.36 -10.65 -7.08
CA VAL A 307 9.68 -11.96 -6.90
C VAL A 307 9.82 -12.82 -8.16
N PHE A 308 9.62 -12.25 -9.36
CA PHE A 308 9.73 -12.99 -10.60
C PHE A 308 11.14 -13.50 -10.86
N ALA A 309 12.18 -12.77 -10.49
CA ALA A 309 13.56 -13.23 -10.64
C ALA A 309 13.80 -14.52 -9.86
N TRP A 310 13.31 -14.62 -8.62
CA TRP A 310 13.41 -15.86 -7.84
C TRP A 310 12.58 -17.00 -8.40
N THR A 311 11.38 -16.72 -8.89
CA THR A 311 10.52 -17.78 -9.46
C THR A 311 11.09 -18.39 -10.73
N GLN A 312 11.91 -17.67 -11.50
CA GLN A 312 12.60 -18.21 -12.68
C GLN A 312 13.57 -19.36 -12.32
N ILE A 313 14.13 -19.35 -11.13
CA ILE A 313 14.98 -20.43 -10.62
C ILE A 313 14.23 -21.38 -9.69
N ARG A 314 12.88 -21.32 -9.69
CA ARG A 314 11.98 -22.14 -8.88
C ARG A 314 12.19 -22.02 -7.36
N LEU A 315 12.72 -20.90 -6.90
CA LEU A 315 12.89 -20.59 -5.49
C LEU A 315 11.79 -19.60 -5.02
N PHE A 316 11.01 -20.02 -4.03
CA PHE A 316 10.04 -19.15 -3.34
C PHE A 316 10.62 -18.55 -2.06
N LEU A 317 11.93 -18.45 -1.99
CA LEU A 317 12.68 -17.99 -0.82
C LEU A 317 12.19 -16.67 -0.23
N PRO A 318 11.86 -15.61 -1.01
CA PRO A 318 11.35 -14.38 -0.44
C PRO A 318 10.07 -14.51 0.40
N ALA A 319 9.30 -15.58 0.19
CA ALA A 319 8.08 -15.85 0.96
C ALA A 319 8.36 -16.38 2.36
N TRP A 320 9.50 -17.07 2.56
CA TRP A 320 9.82 -17.78 3.79
C TRP A 320 11.04 -17.25 4.53
N LEU A 321 11.88 -16.44 3.88
CA LEU A 321 13.10 -15.91 4.48
C LEU A 321 12.80 -15.12 5.76
N GLY A 322 13.48 -15.49 6.85
CA GLY A 322 13.29 -14.94 8.17
C GLY A 322 12.13 -15.52 8.97
N THR A 323 11.34 -16.44 8.39
CA THR A 323 10.18 -17.03 9.09
C THR A 323 10.62 -18.11 10.07
N THR A 324 11.65 -18.88 9.76
CA THR A 324 12.16 -19.97 10.59
C THR A 324 12.58 -19.49 11.98
N GLU A 325 13.34 -18.41 12.06
CA GLU A 325 13.79 -17.83 13.34
C GLU A 325 12.63 -17.37 14.19
N ALA A 326 11.59 -16.81 13.57
CA ALA A 326 10.38 -16.40 14.27
C ALA A 326 9.59 -17.61 14.79
N LEU A 327 9.50 -18.70 14.04
CA LEU A 327 8.84 -19.94 14.46
C LEU A 327 9.61 -20.63 15.59
N ASN A 328 10.93 -20.71 15.50
CA ASN A 328 11.78 -21.25 16.57
C ASN A 328 11.59 -20.49 17.88
N TYR A 329 11.51 -19.15 17.81
CA TYR A 329 11.18 -18.33 18.97
C TYR A 329 9.80 -18.68 19.56
N ALA A 330 8.78 -18.81 18.73
CA ALA A 330 7.43 -19.14 19.18
C ALA A 330 7.38 -20.54 19.82
N SER A 331 7.99 -21.53 19.19
CA SER A 331 8.08 -22.90 19.71
C SER A 331 8.78 -22.94 21.05
N SER A 332 9.92 -22.30 21.22
CA SER A 332 10.65 -22.25 22.51
C SER A 332 9.82 -21.64 23.65
N LYS A 333 8.92 -20.72 23.36
CA LYS A 333 8.00 -20.10 24.35
C LYS A 333 6.79 -20.97 24.66
N LEU A 334 6.30 -21.74 23.69
CA LEU A 334 5.21 -22.68 23.89
C LEU A 334 5.68 -23.90 24.72
N PHE A 335 6.81 -24.50 24.36
CA PHE A 335 7.40 -25.61 25.11
C PHE A 335 7.73 -25.26 26.55
N LYS A 336 8.26 -24.05 26.84
CA LYS A 336 8.50 -23.60 28.22
C LYS A 336 7.23 -23.44 29.05
N LYS A 337 6.05 -23.30 28.44
CA LYS A 337 4.76 -23.22 29.15
C LYS A 337 4.10 -24.59 29.37
N THR A 338 4.53 -25.61 28.66
CA THR A 338 4.02 -26.99 28.80
C THR A 338 4.81 -27.78 29.88
N LEU A 339 5.96 -27.25 30.28
CA LEU A 339 6.86 -27.85 31.30
C LEU A 339 6.78 -27.16 32.68
N VAL A 340 5.87 -26.24 32.89
CA VAL A 340 5.51 -25.59 34.14
C VAL A 340 3.99 -25.71 34.33
#